data_c3ad9fe57c4a1dc0e11ace97a8751bb9
#
_entry.id   c3ad9fe57c4a1dc0e11ace97a8751bb9
#
_cell.length_a   1.000
_cell.length_b   1.000
_cell.length_c   1.000
_cell.angle_alpha   90.00
_cell.angle_beta   90.00
_cell.angle_gamma   90.00
#
_symmetry.space_group_name_H-M   'P 1'
#
loop_
_entity.id
_entity.type
_entity.pdbx_description
1 polymer ?
#
loop_
_entity_poly.entity_id
_entity_poly.type
_entity_poly.pdbx_seq_one_letter_code
_entity_poly.pdbx_strand_id
1 'polypeptide(L)'
;MLFNSAEFIFVFAPIAVALHFLLARWSIDAAVMGTTLSSLAFYAWWDPPFVLLPVLSIAANFWLARMIVSVGKVESRRLLILGILVNLAALCYFKYADFILSIFQTRKAVPPHVPLALSFTTFVQIAFLVHVYQRRVAPQFGRYALFVAFFPHLIAGPVVRWNSLGRQFDDPSRYREIGRAHV
;
A
#
# COMPACT_ATOMS: atom_id res chain seq x y z
N MET A 1 6.23 6.50 15.60
CA MET A 1 7.43 5.65 15.68
C MET A 1 8.32 5.93 14.47
N LEU A 2 9.54 6.40 14.65
CA LEU A 2 10.51 6.56 13.55
C LEU A 2 11.23 5.23 13.33
N PHE A 3 11.69 4.92 12.11
CA PHE A 3 12.45 3.68 11.84
C PHE A 3 13.76 3.58 12.63
N ASN A 4 14.31 4.71 13.05
CA ASN A 4 15.51 4.80 13.89
C ASN A 4 15.18 4.84 15.38
N SER A 5 13.93 4.71 15.79
CA SER A 5 13.57 4.66 17.21
C SER A 5 13.89 3.31 17.84
N ALA A 6 14.27 3.32 19.12
CA ALA A 6 14.55 2.10 19.85
C ALA A 6 13.34 1.17 19.93
N GLU A 7 12.13 1.73 20.05
CA GLU A 7 10.88 0.95 20.08
C GLU A 7 10.64 0.22 18.75
N PHE A 8 10.98 0.86 17.62
CA PHE A 8 10.85 0.22 16.32
C PHE A 8 11.87 -0.94 16.19
N ILE A 9 13.15 -0.68 16.46
CA ILE A 9 14.24 -1.63 16.21
C ILE A 9 14.15 -2.82 17.16
N PHE A 10 13.92 -2.58 18.47
CA PHE A 10 14.00 -3.61 19.50
C PHE A 10 12.68 -4.26 19.86
N VAL A 11 11.54 -3.66 19.50
CA VAL A 11 10.21 -4.19 19.85
C VAL A 11 9.42 -4.52 18.60
N PHE A 12 9.06 -3.52 17.80
CA PHE A 12 8.14 -3.70 16.69
C PHE A 12 8.71 -4.63 15.60
N ALA A 13 9.92 -4.35 15.11
CA ALA A 13 10.50 -5.12 13.99
C ALA A 13 10.75 -6.59 14.38
N PRO A 14 11.32 -6.95 15.54
CA PRO A 14 11.45 -8.34 15.96
C PRO A 14 10.09 -9.05 16.10
N ILE A 15 9.08 -8.39 16.67
CA ILE A 15 7.74 -8.96 16.83
C ILE A 15 7.10 -9.19 15.45
N ALA A 16 7.16 -8.22 14.53
CA ALA A 16 6.59 -8.34 13.19
C ALA A 16 7.26 -9.48 12.40
N VAL A 17 8.59 -9.61 12.48
CA VAL A 17 9.35 -10.69 11.85
C VAL A 17 9.00 -12.04 12.48
N ALA A 18 9.00 -12.15 13.82
CA ALA A 18 8.63 -13.37 14.50
C ALA A 18 7.21 -13.83 14.16
N LEU A 19 6.25 -12.88 14.14
CA LEU A 19 4.86 -13.14 13.77
C LEU A 19 4.77 -13.64 12.33
N HIS A 20 5.50 -13.02 11.39
CA HIS A 20 5.54 -13.47 10.00
C HIS A 20 5.96 -14.93 9.88
N PHE A 21 7.10 -15.32 10.47
CA PHE A 21 7.60 -16.69 10.40
C PHE A 21 6.73 -17.69 11.18
N LEU A 22 6.13 -17.28 12.28
CA LEU A 22 5.20 -18.12 13.03
C LEU A 22 3.96 -18.44 12.19
N LEU A 23 3.36 -17.43 11.56
CA LEU A 23 2.20 -17.61 10.70
C LEU A 23 2.53 -18.36 9.40
N ALA A 24 3.74 -18.18 8.87
CA ALA A 24 4.20 -18.89 7.69
C ALA A 24 4.33 -20.41 7.90
N ARG A 25 4.43 -20.86 9.16
CA ARG A 25 4.37 -22.30 9.48
C ARG A 25 2.97 -22.89 9.27
N TRP A 26 1.93 -22.09 9.40
CA TRP A 26 0.53 -22.53 9.21
C TRP A 26 0.09 -22.36 7.76
N SER A 27 0.22 -21.15 7.21
CA SER A 27 -0.06 -20.90 5.80
C SER A 27 0.61 -19.62 5.31
N ILE A 28 0.88 -19.56 4.00
CA ILE A 28 1.39 -18.35 3.34
C ILE A 28 0.38 -17.20 3.45
N ASP A 29 -0.90 -17.50 3.27
CA ASP A 29 -1.96 -16.48 3.35
C ASP A 29 -2.06 -15.90 4.76
N ALA A 30 -1.88 -16.71 5.81
CA ALA A 30 -1.81 -16.23 7.19
C ALA A 30 -0.60 -15.30 7.40
N ALA A 31 0.56 -15.65 6.87
CA ALA A 31 1.76 -14.80 6.94
C ALA A 31 1.56 -13.47 6.22
N VAL A 32 0.99 -13.50 5.01
CA VAL A 32 0.66 -12.31 4.22
C VAL A 32 -0.31 -11.39 4.98
N MET A 33 -1.38 -11.96 5.53
CA MET A 33 -2.36 -11.19 6.31
C MET A 33 -1.76 -10.64 7.61
N GLY A 34 -0.99 -11.45 8.34
CA GLY A 34 -0.30 -11.01 9.55
C GLY A 34 0.68 -9.87 9.30
N THR A 35 1.46 -9.95 8.22
CA THR A 35 2.38 -8.86 7.84
C THR A 35 1.62 -7.61 7.38
N THR A 36 0.50 -7.77 6.68
CA THR A 36 -0.36 -6.64 6.30
C THR A 36 -0.93 -5.95 7.54
N LEU A 37 -1.44 -6.72 8.49
CA LEU A 37 -1.99 -6.18 9.75
C LEU A 37 -0.90 -5.49 10.59
N SER A 38 0.31 -6.07 10.68
CA SER A 38 1.44 -5.43 11.33
C SER A 38 1.81 -4.11 10.67
N SER A 39 1.78 -4.05 9.34
CA SER A 39 2.03 -2.82 8.59
C SER A 39 0.97 -1.74 8.86
N LEU A 40 -0.30 -2.12 8.90
CA LEU A 40 -1.39 -1.20 9.25
C LEU A 40 -1.33 -0.77 10.72
N ALA A 41 -0.91 -1.65 11.64
CA ALA A 41 -0.69 -1.31 13.03
C ALA A 41 0.45 -0.29 13.19
N PHE A 42 1.54 -0.45 12.43
CA PHE A 42 2.61 0.53 12.35
C PHE A 42 2.11 1.89 11.86
N TYR A 43 1.29 1.90 10.80
CA TYR A 43 0.67 3.10 10.29
C TYR A 43 -0.26 3.76 11.32
N ALA A 44 -1.10 2.96 11.98
CA ALA A 44 -2.01 3.43 13.02
C ALA A 44 -1.26 4.04 14.23
N TRP A 45 -0.10 3.50 14.56
CA TRP A 45 0.75 4.07 15.61
C TRP A 45 1.34 5.43 15.22
N TRP A 46 1.70 5.57 13.94
CA TRP A 46 2.28 6.81 13.43
C TRP A 46 1.23 7.91 13.26
N ASP A 47 0.12 7.57 12.64
CA ASP A 47 -0.92 8.52 12.21
C ASP A 47 -2.32 7.95 12.46
N PRO A 48 -2.76 7.85 13.74
CA PRO A 48 -4.01 7.18 14.11
C PRO A 48 -5.26 7.72 13.39
N PRO A 49 -5.44 9.05 13.21
CA PRO A 49 -6.64 9.59 12.58
C PRO A 49 -6.78 9.16 11.11
N PHE A 50 -5.67 8.88 10.44
CA PHE A 50 -5.65 8.62 9.00
C PHE A 50 -5.46 7.15 8.62
N VAL A 51 -5.44 6.22 9.58
CA VAL A 51 -5.29 4.78 9.28
C VAL A 51 -6.41 4.23 8.38
N LEU A 52 -7.61 4.80 8.45
CA LEU A 52 -8.72 4.39 7.60
C LEU A 52 -8.50 4.75 6.13
N LEU A 53 -7.70 5.79 5.85
CA LEU A 53 -7.47 6.23 4.48
C LEU A 53 -6.78 5.16 3.61
N PRO A 54 -5.60 4.59 4.00
CA PRO A 54 -4.99 3.50 3.25
C PRO A 54 -5.87 2.25 3.21
N VAL A 55 -6.60 1.92 4.27
CA VAL A 55 -7.51 0.76 4.29
C VAL A 55 -8.61 0.91 3.24
N LEU A 56 -9.32 2.03 3.24
CA LEU A 56 -10.38 2.32 2.27
C LEU A 56 -9.83 2.43 0.85
N SER A 57 -8.66 3.05 0.67
CA SER A 57 -7.99 3.18 -0.62
C SER A 57 -7.60 1.81 -1.18
N ILE A 58 -7.03 0.91 -0.36
CA ILE A 58 -6.70 -0.46 -0.76
C ILE A 58 -7.97 -1.21 -1.18
N ALA A 59 -9.04 -1.14 -0.39
CA ALA A 59 -10.29 -1.81 -0.69
C ALA A 59 -10.92 -1.30 -2.00
N ALA A 60 -10.98 0.01 -2.20
CA ALA A 60 -11.55 0.63 -3.39
C ALA A 60 -10.76 0.28 -4.66
N ASN A 61 -9.43 0.40 -4.63
CA ASN A 61 -8.58 0.07 -5.78
C ASN A 61 -8.57 -1.43 -6.09
N PHE A 62 -8.65 -2.30 -5.08
CA PHE A 62 -8.80 -3.74 -5.29
C PHE A 62 -10.10 -4.07 -6.02
N TRP A 63 -11.20 -3.49 -5.57
CA TRP A 63 -12.51 -3.70 -6.18
C TRP A 63 -12.53 -3.20 -7.64
N LEU A 64 -11.97 -2.02 -7.86
CA LEU A 64 -11.82 -1.45 -9.18
C LEU A 64 -10.94 -2.33 -10.10
N ALA A 65 -9.84 -2.86 -9.58
CA ALA A 65 -8.99 -3.80 -10.32
C ALA A 65 -9.73 -5.06 -10.74
N ARG A 66 -10.60 -5.61 -9.88
CA ARG A 66 -11.46 -6.74 -10.23
C ARG A 66 -12.47 -6.39 -11.34
N MET A 67 -13.09 -5.22 -11.25
CA MET A 67 -13.99 -4.73 -12.30
C MET A 67 -13.27 -4.56 -13.63
N ILE A 68 -12.05 -4.01 -13.64
CA ILE A 68 -11.22 -3.84 -14.85
C ILE A 68 -11.03 -5.17 -15.59
N VAL A 69 -10.86 -6.28 -14.86
CA VAL A 69 -10.67 -7.61 -15.47
C VAL A 69 -11.98 -8.21 -15.96
N SER A 70 -13.11 -7.94 -15.29
CA SER A 70 -14.40 -8.57 -15.57
C SER A 70 -15.16 -7.99 -16.77
N VAL A 71 -14.80 -6.78 -17.22
CA VAL A 71 -15.53 -6.07 -18.29
C VAL A 71 -14.77 -6.06 -19.62
N GLY A 72 -15.45 -5.65 -20.69
CA GLY A 72 -14.87 -5.49 -22.01
C GLY A 72 -13.76 -4.42 -22.07
N LYS A 73 -12.97 -4.40 -23.14
CA LYS A 73 -11.77 -3.55 -23.26
C LYS A 73 -12.07 -2.06 -23.16
N VAL A 74 -13.21 -1.61 -23.69
CA VAL A 74 -13.62 -0.18 -23.69
C VAL A 74 -13.97 0.26 -22.27
N GLU A 75 -14.83 -0.48 -21.59
CA GLU A 75 -15.23 -0.22 -20.20
C GLU A 75 -14.05 -0.33 -19.25
N SER A 76 -13.19 -1.31 -19.46
CA SER A 76 -11.96 -1.51 -18.70
C SER A 76 -11.04 -0.27 -18.76
N ARG A 77 -10.92 0.35 -19.95
CA ARG A 77 -10.16 1.59 -20.10
C ARG A 77 -10.80 2.76 -19.35
N ARG A 78 -12.14 2.87 -19.38
CA ARG A 78 -12.88 3.90 -18.64
C ARG A 78 -12.70 3.75 -17.14
N LEU A 79 -12.78 2.52 -16.62
CA LEU A 79 -12.56 2.20 -15.22
C LEU A 79 -11.12 2.51 -14.79
N LEU A 80 -10.13 2.20 -15.63
CA LEU A 80 -8.73 2.56 -15.36
C LEU A 80 -8.56 4.08 -15.23
N ILE A 81 -9.09 4.85 -16.19
CA ILE A 81 -9.02 6.31 -16.15
C ILE A 81 -9.70 6.85 -14.90
N LEU A 82 -10.90 6.35 -14.57
CA LEU A 82 -11.60 6.71 -13.35
C LEU A 82 -10.74 6.44 -12.10
N GLY A 83 -10.13 5.26 -12.02
CA GLY A 83 -9.25 4.90 -10.90
C GLY A 83 -8.04 5.83 -10.77
N ILE A 84 -7.40 6.17 -11.88
CA ILE A 84 -6.30 7.14 -11.89
C ILE A 84 -6.78 8.50 -11.40
N LEU A 85 -7.91 8.99 -11.92
CA LEU A 85 -8.45 10.29 -11.54
C LEU A 85 -8.84 10.35 -10.05
N VAL A 86 -9.49 9.32 -9.52
CA VAL A 86 -9.86 9.24 -8.10
C VAL A 86 -8.62 9.24 -7.20
N ASN A 87 -7.59 8.45 -7.55
CA ASN A 87 -6.34 8.42 -6.78
C ASN A 87 -5.61 9.77 -6.82
N LEU A 88 -5.55 10.42 -7.98
CA LEU A 88 -4.94 11.75 -8.12
C LEU A 88 -5.76 12.83 -7.42
N ALA A 89 -7.08 12.77 -7.50
CA ALA A 89 -7.96 13.71 -6.80
C ALA A 89 -7.79 13.62 -5.28
N ALA A 90 -7.72 12.40 -4.74
CA ALA A 90 -7.44 12.20 -3.32
C ALA A 90 -6.05 12.76 -2.94
N LEU A 91 -5.02 12.50 -3.74
CA LEU A 91 -3.69 13.06 -3.52
C LEU A 91 -3.72 14.60 -3.55
N CYS A 92 -4.37 15.17 -4.55
CA CYS A 92 -4.50 16.62 -4.68
C CYS A 92 -5.26 17.23 -3.50
N TYR A 93 -6.33 16.61 -3.06
CA TYR A 93 -7.11 17.08 -1.92
C TYR A 93 -6.27 17.11 -0.64
N PHE A 94 -5.64 16.00 -0.27
CA PHE A 94 -4.88 15.94 0.99
C PHE A 94 -3.55 16.68 0.97
N LYS A 95 -2.95 16.88 -0.19
CA LYS A 95 -1.62 17.50 -0.30
C LYS A 95 -1.66 18.96 -0.69
N TYR A 96 -2.62 19.36 -1.53
CA TYR A 96 -2.61 20.70 -2.15
C TYR A 96 -3.83 21.55 -1.83
N ALA A 97 -4.87 21.01 -1.15
CA ALA A 97 -6.08 21.77 -0.86
C ALA A 97 -5.78 23.06 -0.11
N ASP A 98 -4.95 23.00 0.95
CA ASP A 98 -4.64 24.20 1.74
C ASP A 98 -3.72 25.16 1.00
N PHE A 99 -2.81 24.66 0.17
CA PHE A 99 -2.03 25.53 -0.69
C PHE A 99 -2.93 26.31 -1.65
N ILE A 100 -3.91 25.63 -2.26
CA ILE A 100 -4.89 26.27 -3.15
C ILE A 100 -5.78 27.24 -2.36
N LEU A 101 -6.27 26.84 -1.19
CA LEU A 101 -7.11 27.70 -0.35
C LEU A 101 -6.34 28.91 0.18
N SER A 102 -5.05 28.79 0.48
CA SER A 102 -4.21 29.89 0.93
C SER A 102 -4.02 30.99 -0.14
N ILE A 103 -4.13 30.64 -1.41
CA ILE A 103 -4.07 31.61 -2.53
C ILE A 103 -5.34 32.47 -2.55
N PHE A 104 -6.49 31.92 -2.14
CA PHE A 104 -7.79 32.58 -2.24
C PHE A 104 -8.27 33.19 -0.91
N GLN A 105 -7.67 32.84 0.22
CA GLN A 105 -8.10 33.26 1.54
C GLN A 105 -6.95 33.86 2.36
N THR A 106 -7.20 35.02 2.95
CA THR A 106 -6.28 35.71 3.88
C THR A 106 -6.18 35.04 5.27
N ARG A 107 -6.90 33.98 5.54
CA ARG A 107 -6.81 33.25 6.80
C ARG A 107 -5.62 32.28 6.76
N LYS A 108 -4.80 32.34 7.82
CA LYS A 108 -3.79 31.27 8.09
C LYS A 108 -4.53 29.95 8.24
N ALA A 109 -4.54 29.15 7.18
CA ALA A 109 -5.02 27.78 7.26
C ALA A 109 -4.12 27.02 8.23
N VAL A 110 -4.72 26.24 9.13
CA VAL A 110 -3.97 25.27 9.92
C VAL A 110 -3.31 24.34 8.90
N PRO A 111 -1.97 24.10 8.95
CA PRO A 111 -1.34 23.24 7.98
C PRO A 111 -2.05 21.88 8.00
N PRO A 112 -2.51 21.36 6.84
CA PRO A 112 -3.18 20.08 6.81
C PRO A 112 -2.18 19.04 7.24
N HIS A 113 -2.60 18.17 8.10
CA HIS A 113 -1.84 16.95 8.38
C HIS A 113 -1.91 16.07 7.14
N VAL A 114 -0.84 16.09 6.34
CA VAL A 114 -0.74 15.25 5.17
C VAL A 114 -0.50 13.81 5.63
N PRO A 115 -1.40 12.87 5.31
CA PRO A 115 -1.22 11.48 5.72
C PRO A 115 0.12 10.92 5.26
N LEU A 116 0.77 10.16 6.15
CA LEU A 116 2.06 9.54 5.86
C LEU A 116 1.99 8.69 4.59
N ALA A 117 3.02 8.77 3.76
CA ALA A 117 3.19 7.97 2.55
C ALA A 117 2.07 8.09 1.49
N LEU A 118 1.15 9.07 1.61
CA LEU A 118 0.01 9.22 0.69
C LEU A 118 0.46 9.26 -0.78
N SER A 119 1.50 10.03 -1.10
CA SER A 119 2.01 10.11 -2.48
C SER A 119 2.53 8.77 -2.97
N PHE A 120 3.28 8.06 -2.13
CA PHE A 120 3.83 6.76 -2.47
C PHE A 120 2.72 5.73 -2.71
N THR A 121 1.76 5.60 -1.80
CA THR A 121 0.64 4.66 -1.93
C THR A 121 -0.20 4.97 -3.15
N THR A 122 -0.45 6.24 -3.46
CA THR A 122 -1.16 6.67 -4.67
C THR A 122 -0.46 6.17 -5.94
N PHE A 123 0.85 6.41 -6.07
CA PHE A 123 1.59 5.96 -7.26
C PHE A 123 1.67 4.44 -7.38
N VAL A 124 1.85 3.74 -6.27
CA VAL A 124 1.88 2.28 -6.24
C VAL A 124 0.52 1.70 -6.69
N GLN A 125 -0.59 2.27 -6.22
CA GLN A 125 -1.94 1.85 -6.59
C GLN A 125 -2.25 2.14 -8.06
N ILE A 126 -1.87 3.31 -8.58
CA ILE A 126 -2.00 3.65 -10.00
C ILE A 126 -1.20 2.65 -10.86
N ALA A 127 0.06 2.41 -10.51
CA ALA A 127 0.90 1.45 -11.23
C ALA A 127 0.31 0.04 -11.22
N PHE A 128 -0.30 -0.37 -10.11
CA PHE A 128 -1.00 -1.63 -9.99
C PHE A 128 -2.25 -1.70 -10.91
N LEU A 129 -3.10 -0.67 -10.92
CA LEU A 129 -4.27 -0.61 -11.81
C LEU A 129 -3.87 -0.69 -13.29
N VAL A 130 -2.82 0.02 -13.68
CA VAL A 130 -2.24 -0.04 -15.04
C VAL A 130 -1.76 -1.46 -15.36
N HIS A 131 -1.06 -2.10 -14.42
CA HIS A 131 -0.60 -3.48 -14.60
C HIS A 131 -1.76 -4.46 -14.79
N VAL A 132 -2.80 -4.38 -13.94
CA VAL A 132 -4.00 -5.24 -14.05
C VAL A 132 -4.70 -5.02 -15.39
N TYR A 133 -4.82 -3.77 -15.84
CA TYR A 133 -5.40 -3.45 -17.15
C TYR A 133 -4.61 -4.07 -18.31
N GLN A 134 -3.27 -3.98 -18.27
CA GLN A 134 -2.39 -4.51 -19.31
C GLN A 134 -2.35 -6.04 -19.36
N ARG A 135 -2.27 -6.66 -18.19
CA ARG A 135 -2.08 -8.13 -18.06
C ARG A 135 -3.38 -8.90 -17.93
N ARG A 136 -4.49 -8.25 -17.60
CA ARG A 136 -5.82 -8.86 -17.42
C ARG A 136 -5.82 -9.99 -16.39
N VAL A 137 -4.96 -9.92 -15.39
CA VAL A 137 -4.86 -10.90 -14.32
C VAL A 137 -5.62 -10.42 -13.10
N ALA A 138 -6.53 -11.26 -12.60
CA ALA A 138 -7.31 -10.95 -11.41
C ALA A 138 -6.39 -10.90 -10.16
N PRO A 139 -6.44 -9.82 -9.39
CA PRO A 139 -5.61 -9.69 -8.20
C PRO A 139 -6.11 -10.57 -7.05
N GLN A 140 -5.19 -11.01 -6.19
CA GLN A 140 -5.50 -11.60 -4.89
C GLN A 140 -5.42 -10.52 -3.82
N PHE A 141 -6.45 -10.40 -2.98
CA PHE A 141 -6.58 -9.29 -2.02
C PHE A 141 -5.41 -9.23 -1.04
N GLY A 142 -5.07 -10.33 -0.39
CA GLY A 142 -4.00 -10.34 0.62
C GLY A 142 -2.66 -9.87 0.07
N ARG A 143 -2.26 -10.38 -1.10
CA ARG A 143 -1.00 -9.99 -1.75
C ARG A 143 -0.98 -8.53 -2.20
N TYR A 144 -2.11 -8.06 -2.73
CA TYR A 144 -2.24 -6.65 -3.09
C TYR A 144 -2.22 -5.74 -1.87
N ALA A 145 -2.95 -6.08 -0.81
CA ALA A 145 -2.97 -5.33 0.43
C ALA A 145 -1.58 -5.25 1.06
N LEU A 146 -0.85 -6.38 1.11
CA LEU A 146 0.53 -6.40 1.56
C LEU A 146 1.43 -5.51 0.70
N PHE A 147 1.32 -5.60 -0.62
CA PHE A 147 2.12 -4.80 -1.55
C PHE A 147 1.96 -3.30 -1.32
N VAL A 148 0.73 -2.84 -1.07
CA VAL A 148 0.45 -1.41 -0.84
C VAL A 148 0.81 -0.98 0.58
N ALA A 149 0.47 -1.80 1.60
CA ALA A 149 0.62 -1.44 3.01
C ALA A 149 2.00 -1.75 3.59
N PHE A 150 2.89 -2.44 2.88
CA PHE A 150 4.15 -2.94 3.41
C PHE A 150 5.02 -1.83 4.02
N PHE A 151 5.10 -1.82 5.35
CA PHE A 151 5.69 -0.72 6.12
C PHE A 151 7.15 -0.37 5.75
N PRO A 152 8.04 -1.31 5.38
CA PRO A 152 9.40 -0.95 4.98
C PRO A 152 9.46 -0.08 3.72
N HIS A 153 8.48 -0.20 2.82
CA HIS A 153 8.42 0.60 1.60
C HIS A 153 7.74 1.96 1.78
N LEU A 154 6.87 2.10 2.77
CA LEU A 154 6.04 3.30 2.95
C LEU A 154 6.86 4.58 3.19
N ILE A 155 8.07 4.46 3.75
CA ILE A 155 8.85 5.63 4.18
C ILE A 155 10.12 5.84 3.34
N ALA A 156 10.78 4.80 2.85
CA ALA A 156 12.09 4.92 2.20
C ALA A 156 12.30 3.96 1.02
N GLY A 157 11.28 3.24 0.57
CA GLY A 157 11.43 2.26 -0.50
C GLY A 157 11.45 2.88 -1.89
N PRO A 158 12.24 2.33 -2.84
CA PRO A 158 12.06 2.64 -4.25
C PRO A 158 10.65 2.23 -4.69
N VAL A 159 10.09 2.93 -5.67
CA VAL A 159 8.80 2.52 -6.27
C VAL A 159 8.98 1.15 -6.92
N VAL A 160 8.57 0.12 -6.20
CA VAL A 160 8.72 -1.25 -6.67
C VAL A 160 7.55 -1.59 -7.59
N ARG A 161 7.85 -2.20 -8.73
CA ARG A 161 6.82 -2.62 -9.67
C ARG A 161 6.16 -3.91 -9.18
N TRP A 162 4.84 -4.03 -9.34
CA TRP A 162 4.10 -5.26 -9.04
C TRP A 162 4.74 -6.52 -9.64
N ASN A 163 5.28 -6.42 -10.87
CA ASN A 163 5.93 -7.54 -11.56
C ASN A 163 7.13 -8.15 -10.81
N SER A 164 7.84 -7.35 -10.03
CA SER A 164 9.03 -7.83 -9.31
C SER A 164 8.68 -8.42 -7.94
N LEU A 165 7.72 -7.82 -7.23
CA LEU A 165 7.30 -8.30 -5.91
C LEU A 165 6.18 -9.35 -5.98
N GLY A 166 5.24 -9.23 -6.93
CA GLY A 166 4.15 -10.19 -7.08
C GLY A 166 4.65 -11.62 -7.26
N ARG A 167 5.70 -11.83 -8.07
CA ARG A 167 6.33 -13.15 -8.24
C ARG A 167 6.98 -13.68 -6.96
N GLN A 168 7.49 -12.79 -6.10
CA GLN A 168 8.10 -13.20 -4.84
C GLN A 168 7.04 -13.65 -3.83
N PHE A 169 5.83 -13.09 -3.90
CA PHE A 169 4.71 -13.52 -3.09
C PHE A 169 4.11 -14.86 -3.56
N ASP A 170 4.41 -15.32 -4.77
CA ASP A 170 3.95 -16.59 -5.32
C ASP A 170 4.87 -17.77 -5.00
N ASP A 171 6.08 -17.50 -4.50
CA ASP A 171 7.09 -18.52 -4.23
C ASP A 171 7.05 -18.99 -2.76
N PRO A 172 6.54 -20.22 -2.47
CA PRO A 172 6.44 -20.75 -1.12
C PRO A 172 7.78 -20.90 -0.40
N SER A 173 8.87 -21.08 -1.15
CA SER A 173 10.20 -21.29 -0.57
C SER A 173 10.70 -20.05 0.18
N ARG A 174 10.35 -18.86 -0.30
CA ARG A 174 10.76 -17.57 0.27
C ARG A 174 10.14 -17.24 1.62
N TYR A 175 9.00 -17.84 1.96
CA TYR A 175 8.33 -17.64 3.26
C TYR A 175 8.94 -18.49 4.38
N ARG A 176 9.74 -19.50 4.02
CA ARG A 176 10.32 -20.47 4.99
C ARG A 176 11.82 -20.30 5.21
N GLU A 177 12.50 -19.54 4.34
CA GLU A 177 13.96 -19.39 4.41
C GLU A 177 14.35 -18.00 4.90
N ILE A 178 15.04 -17.97 6.06
CA ILE A 178 15.70 -16.76 6.58
C ILE A 178 17.12 -16.75 5.98
N GLY A 179 17.46 -15.70 5.24
CA GLY A 179 18.87 -15.33 5.06
C GLY A 179 19.62 -15.96 3.90
N ARG A 180 18.99 -16.47 2.86
CA ARG A 180 19.72 -16.68 1.60
C ARG A 180 19.81 -15.37 0.82
N ALA A 181 20.90 -14.62 1.08
CA ALA A 181 21.37 -13.64 0.12
C ALA A 181 21.75 -14.40 -1.17
N HIS A 182 21.07 -14.11 -2.26
CA HIS A 182 21.56 -14.56 -3.57
C HIS A 182 22.81 -13.73 -3.89
N VAL A 183 23.95 -14.37 -3.81
CA VAL A 183 25.18 -13.93 -4.46
C VAL A 183 25.01 -14.13 -5.95
#